data_59362949fa2daba31baf12453815f39c
#
_entry.id   59362949fa2daba31baf12453815f39c
#
_cell.length_a   1.000
_cell.length_b   1.000
_cell.length_c   1.000
_cell.angle_alpha   90.00
_cell.angle_beta   90.00
_cell.angle_gamma   90.00
#
_symmetry.space_group_name_H-M   'P 1'
#
loop_
_entity.id
_entity.type
_entity.pdbx_description
1 polymer ?
#
loop_
_entity_poly.entity_id
_entity_poly.type
_entity_poly.pdbx_seq_one_letter_code
_entity_poly.pdbx_strand_id
1 'polypeptide(L)'
;MKYDLKKIMLNAWKNYRKQDISFAEALHRAWLSAKAEEINAERIEMSKEAAGVTEKTNTWAGWKKLGYEVIHGSRALFGCSLIWGSKGDGAVYNARFFGKSQVQEAV
;
A
#
# COMPACT_ATOMS: atom_id res chain seq x y z
N MET A 1 -21.57 3.22 5.72
CA MET A 1 -20.38 3.96 6.15
C MET A 1 -19.19 3.59 5.30
N LYS A 2 -18.41 4.58 4.93
CA LYS A 2 -17.25 4.43 4.06
C LYS A 2 -16.09 3.67 4.69
N TYR A 3 -15.94 3.79 6.01
CA TYR A 3 -14.84 3.16 6.76
C TYR A 3 -15.35 2.04 7.65
N ASP A 4 -14.58 0.97 7.75
CA ASP A 4 -14.86 -0.14 8.67
C ASP A 4 -14.30 0.22 10.05
N LEU A 5 -15.18 0.65 10.94
CA LEU A 5 -14.81 1.07 12.29
C LEU A 5 -14.19 -0.07 13.10
N LYS A 6 -14.67 -1.30 12.93
CA LYS A 6 -14.12 -2.46 13.61
C LYS A 6 -12.66 -2.70 13.21
N LYS A 7 -12.38 -2.63 11.92
CA LYS A 7 -11.01 -2.78 11.38
C LYS A 7 -10.10 -1.68 11.89
N ILE A 8 -10.58 -0.43 11.93
CA ILE A 8 -9.83 0.72 12.42
C ILE A 8 -9.49 0.53 13.90
N MET A 9 -10.45 0.10 14.71
CA MET A 9 -10.22 -0.13 16.14
C MET A 9 -9.24 -1.28 16.39
N LEU A 10 -9.35 -2.37 15.65
CA LEU A 10 -8.39 -3.48 15.75
C LEU A 10 -6.99 -3.03 15.37
N ASN A 11 -6.88 -2.20 14.33
CA ASN A 11 -5.60 -1.66 13.90
C ASN A 11 -5.00 -0.71 14.95
N ALA A 12 -5.86 0.11 15.59
CA ALA A 12 -5.43 0.99 16.67
C ALA A 12 -4.86 0.21 17.86
N TRP A 13 -5.52 -0.86 18.28
CA TRP A 13 -5.04 -1.74 19.35
C TRP A 13 -3.72 -2.40 18.97
N LYS A 14 -3.59 -2.85 17.73
CA LYS A 14 -2.37 -3.47 17.23
C LYS A 14 -1.20 -2.48 17.25
N ASN A 15 -1.42 -1.25 16.81
CA ASN A 15 -0.40 -0.19 16.83
C ASN A 15 -0.01 0.18 18.25
N TYR A 16 -0.99 0.28 19.14
CA TYR A 16 -0.77 0.57 20.56
C TYR A 16 0.15 -0.47 21.22
N ARG A 17 -0.07 -1.75 20.92
CA ARG A 17 0.73 -2.85 21.48
C ARG A 17 2.14 -2.92 20.92
N LYS A 18 2.32 -2.57 19.65
CA LYS A 18 3.61 -2.69 18.97
C LYS A 18 4.51 -1.48 19.13
N GLN A 19 3.92 -0.32 19.33
CA GLN A 19 4.65 0.94 19.37
C GLN A 19 4.48 1.59 20.73
N ASP A 20 5.52 2.27 21.17
CA ASP A 20 5.48 3.00 22.44
C ASP A 20 4.80 4.37 22.22
N ILE A 21 3.51 4.33 22.00
CA ILE A 21 2.68 5.51 21.73
C ILE A 21 1.41 5.44 22.57
N SER A 22 0.75 6.59 22.79
CA SER A 22 -0.53 6.64 23.47
C SER A 22 -1.61 5.97 22.61
N PHE A 23 -2.71 5.53 23.24
CA PHE A 23 -3.85 4.98 22.51
C PHE A 23 -4.48 6.02 21.58
N ALA A 24 -4.53 7.29 21.99
CA ALA A 24 -5.02 8.36 21.13
C ALA A 24 -4.20 8.49 19.85
N GLU A 25 -2.88 8.39 19.95
CA GLU A 25 -1.99 8.41 18.77
C GLU A 25 -2.17 7.15 17.92
N ALA A 26 -2.32 5.99 18.55
CA ALA A 26 -2.57 4.74 17.84
C ALA A 26 -3.88 4.81 17.05
N LEU A 27 -4.93 5.37 17.62
CA LEU A 27 -6.21 5.55 16.97
C LEU A 27 -6.10 6.55 15.82
N HIS A 28 -5.39 7.66 16.02
CA HIS A 28 -5.14 8.64 14.98
C HIS A 28 -4.43 8.01 13.76
N ARG A 29 -3.39 7.22 14.00
CA ARG A 29 -2.65 6.51 12.93
C ARG A 29 -3.52 5.48 12.21
N ALA A 30 -4.40 4.79 12.95
CA ALA A 30 -5.32 3.82 12.34
C ALA A 30 -6.32 4.52 11.40
N TRP A 31 -6.83 5.69 11.79
CA TRP A 31 -7.68 6.50 10.92
C TRP A 31 -6.93 7.02 9.69
N LEU A 32 -5.69 7.47 9.88
CA LEU A 32 -4.84 7.91 8.77
C LEU A 32 -4.62 6.76 7.78
N SER A 33 -4.37 5.55 8.28
CA SER A 33 -4.19 4.37 7.42
C SER A 33 -5.45 4.07 6.62
N ALA A 34 -6.63 4.14 7.25
CA ALA A 34 -7.90 3.90 6.56
C ALA A 34 -8.16 4.94 5.46
N LYS A 35 -7.90 6.20 5.74
CA LYS A 35 -8.03 7.28 4.74
C LYS A 35 -6.98 7.14 3.63
N ALA A 36 -5.76 6.74 4.01
CA ALA A 36 -4.66 6.57 3.07
C ALA A 36 -4.94 5.48 2.05
N GLU A 37 -5.60 4.39 2.43
CA GLU A 37 -5.95 3.31 1.49
C GLU A 37 -6.72 3.85 0.28
N GLU A 38 -7.70 4.69 0.52
CA GLU A 38 -8.52 5.29 -0.54
C GLU A 38 -7.72 6.24 -1.42
N ILE A 39 -6.96 7.14 -0.79
CA ILE A 39 -6.13 8.11 -1.51
C ILE A 39 -5.05 7.39 -2.32
N ASN A 40 -4.43 6.37 -1.74
CA ASN A 40 -3.39 5.61 -2.40
C ASN A 40 -3.94 4.83 -3.59
N ALA A 41 -5.12 4.23 -3.46
CA ALA A 41 -5.76 3.52 -4.57
C ALA A 41 -6.01 4.47 -5.75
N GLU A 42 -6.48 5.68 -5.48
CA GLU A 42 -6.69 6.71 -6.50
C GLU A 42 -5.39 7.15 -7.16
N ARG A 43 -4.33 7.37 -6.36
CA ARG A 43 -3.01 7.74 -6.87
C ARG A 43 -2.41 6.67 -7.76
N ILE A 44 -2.54 5.40 -7.37
CA ILE A 44 -2.07 4.26 -8.16
C ILE A 44 -2.81 4.22 -9.51
N GLU A 45 -4.13 4.36 -9.49
CA GLU A 45 -4.94 4.32 -10.71
C GLU A 45 -4.58 5.46 -11.66
N MET A 46 -4.42 6.67 -11.14
CA MET A 46 -4.01 7.83 -11.93
C MET A 46 -2.62 7.66 -12.53
N SER A 47 -1.67 7.13 -11.74
CA SER A 47 -0.30 6.88 -12.22
C SER A 47 -0.28 5.80 -13.29
N LYS A 48 -1.11 4.77 -13.12
CA LYS A 48 -1.26 3.69 -14.09
C LYS A 48 -1.80 4.20 -15.42
N GLU A 49 -2.83 5.04 -15.38
CA GLU A 49 -3.40 5.67 -16.57
C GLU A 49 -2.37 6.56 -17.28
N ALA A 50 -1.66 7.39 -16.51
CA ALA A 50 -0.63 8.26 -17.06
C ALA A 50 0.50 7.48 -17.74
N ALA A 51 0.81 6.28 -17.25
CA ALA A 51 1.82 5.40 -17.83
C ALA A 51 1.28 4.56 -19.01
N GLY A 52 -0.04 4.61 -19.27
CA GLY A 52 -0.65 3.83 -20.34
C GLY A 52 -0.70 2.32 -20.07
N VAL A 53 -0.64 1.93 -18.80
CA VAL A 53 -0.61 0.52 -18.39
C VAL A 53 -2.03 0.01 -18.22
N THR A 54 -2.38 -1.06 -18.90
CA THR A 54 -3.71 -1.67 -18.85
C THR A 54 -3.73 -3.02 -18.15
N GLU A 55 -2.59 -3.67 -17.98
CA GLU A 55 -2.51 -4.97 -17.32
C GLU A 55 -2.58 -4.84 -15.80
N LYS A 56 -2.82 -5.94 -15.13
CA LYS A 56 -2.83 -6.00 -13.67
C LYS A 56 -1.42 -5.71 -13.15
N THR A 57 -1.33 -4.83 -12.16
CA THR A 57 -0.06 -4.42 -11.57
C THR A 57 -0.05 -4.60 -10.07
N ASN A 58 1.14 -4.76 -9.51
CA ASN A 58 1.34 -4.81 -8.06
C ASN A 58 2.80 -4.48 -7.76
N THR A 59 3.08 -4.21 -6.48
CA THR A 59 4.44 -4.02 -6.01
C THR A 59 5.18 -5.36 -5.98
N TRP A 60 6.50 -5.31 -5.88
CA TRP A 60 7.32 -6.53 -5.74
C TRP A 60 6.81 -7.39 -4.57
N ALA A 61 6.65 -6.78 -3.40
CA ALA A 61 6.16 -7.49 -2.21
C ALA A 61 4.73 -8.01 -2.40
N GLY A 62 3.88 -7.25 -3.09
CA GLY A 62 2.50 -7.67 -3.40
C GLY A 62 2.47 -8.89 -4.30
N TRP A 63 3.30 -8.95 -5.34
CA TRP A 63 3.40 -10.13 -6.20
C TRP A 63 3.92 -11.34 -5.44
N LYS A 64 4.92 -11.13 -4.58
CA LYS A 64 5.47 -12.20 -3.76
C LYS A 64 4.43 -12.82 -2.84
N LYS A 65 3.57 -12.01 -2.24
CA LYS A 65 2.45 -12.51 -1.40
C LYS A 65 1.45 -13.36 -2.18
N LEU A 66 1.30 -13.09 -3.47
CA LEU A 66 0.39 -13.83 -4.34
C LEU A 66 1.02 -15.10 -4.92
N GLY A 67 2.27 -15.39 -4.58
CA GLY A 67 2.98 -16.56 -5.08
C GLY A 67 3.71 -16.34 -6.40
N TYR A 68 3.96 -15.09 -6.75
CA TYR A 68 4.69 -14.73 -7.97
C TYR A 68 6.01 -14.07 -7.63
N GLU A 69 6.95 -14.13 -8.58
CA GLU A 69 8.20 -13.37 -8.48
C GLU A 69 8.38 -12.51 -9.72
N VAL A 70 8.98 -11.34 -9.54
CA VAL A 70 9.30 -10.46 -10.65
C VAL A 70 10.51 -11.03 -11.39
N ILE A 71 10.39 -11.14 -12.71
CA ILE A 71 11.46 -11.67 -13.56
C ILE A 71 12.69 -10.78 -13.43
N HIS A 72 13.85 -11.40 -13.19
CA HIS A 72 15.10 -10.68 -13.00
C HIS A 72 15.42 -9.77 -14.18
N GLY A 73 15.78 -8.52 -13.89
CA GLY A 73 16.07 -7.51 -14.92
C GLY A 73 14.86 -6.68 -15.33
N SER A 74 13.65 -7.01 -14.85
CA SER A 74 12.46 -6.23 -15.17
C SER A 74 12.51 -4.86 -14.48
N ARG A 75 12.04 -3.84 -15.20
CA ARG A 75 11.92 -2.49 -14.66
C ARG A 75 10.45 -2.21 -14.32
N ALA A 76 10.22 -1.44 -13.25
CA ALA A 76 8.87 -1.03 -12.89
C ALA A 76 8.21 -0.29 -14.06
N LEU A 77 6.93 -0.58 -14.30
CA LEU A 77 6.15 0.09 -15.34
C LEU A 77 5.84 1.53 -14.96
N PHE A 78 5.61 1.76 -13.68
CA PHE A 78 5.42 3.10 -13.13
C PHE A 78 5.72 3.09 -11.64
N GLY A 79 5.84 4.27 -11.07
CA GLY A 79 6.01 4.45 -9.63
C GLY A 79 5.18 5.64 -9.17
N CYS A 80 4.83 5.66 -7.88
CA CYS A 80 4.12 6.79 -7.31
C CYS A 80 4.44 6.90 -5.83
N SER A 81 4.22 8.12 -5.29
CA SER A 81 4.38 8.39 -3.87
C SER A 81 3.07 8.11 -3.15
N LEU A 82 3.11 7.24 -2.16
CA LEU A 82 1.93 6.83 -1.40
C LEU A 82 2.04 7.29 0.05
N ILE A 83 0.89 7.43 0.70
CA ILE A 83 0.82 7.85 2.10
C ILE A 83 1.09 6.65 3.00
N TRP A 84 1.98 6.82 3.97
CA TRP A 84 2.29 5.81 4.97
C TRP A 84 1.62 6.18 6.29
N GLY A 85 0.30 5.95 6.38
CA GLY A 85 -0.53 6.39 7.51
C GLY A 85 -0.11 5.82 8.86
N SER A 86 0.42 4.59 8.90
CA SER A 86 0.86 3.97 10.15
C SER A 86 2.13 4.61 10.74
N LYS A 87 2.83 5.45 9.98
CA LYS A 87 4.01 6.17 10.45
C LYS A 87 3.69 7.58 10.93
N GLY A 88 2.42 8.01 10.86
CA GLY A 88 1.97 9.31 11.32
C GLY A 88 1.79 10.32 10.20
N ASP A 89 1.55 11.57 10.57
CA ASP A 89 1.26 12.65 9.62
C ASP A 89 2.46 12.95 8.73
N GLY A 90 2.19 13.12 7.44
CA GLY A 90 3.20 13.52 6.46
C GLY A 90 4.15 12.41 6.02
N ALA A 91 4.05 11.21 6.58
CA ALA A 91 4.90 10.10 6.16
C ALA A 91 4.46 9.56 4.80
N VAL A 92 5.41 9.41 3.89
CA VAL A 92 5.16 8.91 2.53
C VAL A 92 6.24 7.90 2.15
N TYR A 93 5.95 7.09 1.15
CA TYR A 93 6.93 6.17 0.58
C TYR A 93 6.74 6.08 -0.93
N ASN A 94 7.81 5.74 -1.64
CA ASN A 94 7.76 5.55 -3.07
C ASN A 94 7.53 4.08 -3.39
N ALA A 95 6.46 3.80 -4.11
CA ALA A 95 6.12 2.45 -4.55
C ALA A 95 6.41 2.30 -6.04
N ARG A 96 6.93 1.14 -6.42
CA ARG A 96 7.18 0.77 -7.81
C ARG A 96 6.30 -0.41 -8.17
N PHE A 97 5.67 -0.35 -9.35
CA PHE A 97 4.68 -1.32 -9.78
C PHE A 97 5.15 -2.10 -10.99
N PHE A 98 4.98 -3.41 -10.92
CA PHE A 98 5.33 -4.35 -11.97
C PHE A 98 4.05 -4.98 -12.53
N GLY A 99 4.02 -5.21 -13.82
CA GLY A 99 2.87 -5.79 -14.49
C GLY A 99 2.87 -7.31 -14.48
N LYS A 100 1.70 -7.88 -14.72
CA LYS A 100 1.53 -9.35 -14.82
C LYS A 100 2.48 -9.97 -15.84
N SER A 101 2.77 -9.26 -16.93
CA SER A 101 3.71 -9.71 -17.96
C SER A 101 5.16 -9.80 -17.49
N GLN A 102 5.48 -9.19 -16.35
CA GLN A 102 6.83 -9.13 -15.79
C GLN A 102 7.05 -10.12 -14.64
N VAL A 103 6.06 -10.95 -14.33
CA VAL A 103 6.14 -11.89 -13.22
C VAL A 103 5.94 -13.32 -13.68
N GLN A 104 6.45 -14.25 -12.91
CA GLN A 104 6.30 -15.69 -13.12
C GLN A 104 5.96 -16.35 -11.79
N GLU A 105 5.40 -17.55 -11.84
CA GLU A 105 5.10 -18.28 -10.60
C GLU A 105 6.39 -18.55 -9.84
N ALA A 106 6.38 -18.26 -8.54
CA ALA A 106 7.50 -18.57 -7.66
C ALA A 106 7.54 -20.09 -7.42
N VAL A 107 8.71 -20.67 -7.57
CA VAL A 107 8.91 -22.12 -7.41
C VAL A 107 9.32 -22.44 -5.97
#